data_0e65d1d6d10b741e98245049f6494efb
#
_entry.id   0e65d1d6d10b741e98245049f6494efb
#
_cell.length_a   1.000
_cell.length_b   1.000
_cell.length_c   1.000
_cell.angle_alpha   90.00
_cell.angle_beta   90.00
_cell.angle_gamma   90.00
#
_symmetry.space_group_name_H-M   'P 1'
#
loop_
_entity.id
_entity.type
_entity.pdbx_description
1 polymer ?
#
loop_
_entity_poly.entity_id
_entity_poly.type
_entity_poly.pdbx_seq_one_letter_code
_entity_poly.pdbx_strand_id
1 'polypeptide(L)'
;MRIGFFSDRYLPLTDGIAYSMEDARRELEALGHEVYIFAPKPERRYCEASPRITRFPAVKGLFFDDYRCSMFYPPRTRRQVDKLELDLVHFHTPGQVGLLGAHYAVRQEIPLVTTYHTDLYEYVTHYPAVLPGVLALTILAPFVTGGGSEKYRTSLSCVRPERSIDRWNQKIVERGMTLIHNCCDLVITPSGKMQAQLDGWNTKSRIATLPSGVDEIPATEAEVAAVRRELGIADGEQVVLYVGRIGTEKNLSLLIDSFAHVTRRRPRARLVLIGPGDEDGRFRAQAAATPYADRVTFTGRIRRESLGAYYRLADVFAFPSLGDTQALVVNEAAWAATPVVMGDRRISQIVEDGVSGLFALNTAEDFGDKISLLLEQPQRAATMGEAARERAAKLSARTQAAKLSQLYEETASRYRAHPSLPTPALEAEDARAAAA
;
A
#
# COMPACT_ATOMS: atom_id res chain seq x y z
N MET A 1 -14.16 14.45 -15.34
CA MET A 1 -14.81 13.14 -15.16
C MET A 1 -15.37 13.05 -13.75
N ARG A 2 -16.48 12.32 -13.57
CA ARG A 2 -17.03 11.91 -12.27
C ARG A 2 -16.49 10.52 -11.92
N ILE A 3 -15.61 10.43 -10.94
CA ILE A 3 -14.85 9.23 -10.61
C ILE A 3 -15.34 8.69 -9.25
N GLY A 4 -15.72 7.42 -9.20
CA GLY A 4 -16.11 6.76 -7.94
C GLY A 4 -14.95 5.96 -7.35
N PHE A 5 -14.44 6.36 -6.18
CA PHE A 5 -13.46 5.60 -5.39
C PHE A 5 -14.18 4.72 -4.38
N PHE A 6 -14.03 3.41 -4.48
CA PHE A 6 -14.63 2.43 -3.58
C PHE A 6 -13.57 1.72 -2.77
N SER A 7 -13.65 1.78 -1.44
CA SER A 7 -12.65 1.18 -0.56
C SER A 7 -13.24 0.77 0.77
N ASP A 8 -12.80 -0.37 1.28
CA ASP A 8 -13.09 -0.80 2.65
C ASP A 8 -12.20 -0.10 3.70
N ARG A 9 -11.21 0.66 3.21
CA ARG A 9 -10.25 1.41 4.04
C ARG A 9 -10.17 2.84 3.56
N TYR A 10 -10.53 3.77 4.43
CA TYR A 10 -10.44 5.20 4.18
C TYR A 10 -10.38 5.97 5.50
N LEU A 11 -10.01 7.25 5.46
CA LEU A 11 -9.95 8.10 6.65
C LEU A 11 -11.21 7.93 7.53
N PRO A 12 -11.09 7.94 8.85
CA PRO A 12 -9.94 8.28 9.68
C PRO A 12 -8.94 7.14 9.93
N LEU A 13 -9.01 6.03 9.19
CA LEU A 13 -7.95 5.02 9.24
C LEU A 13 -6.67 5.62 8.66
N THR A 14 -5.58 5.48 9.41
CA THR A 14 -4.28 6.07 9.07
C THR A 14 -3.35 4.98 8.53
N ASP A 15 -3.60 4.54 7.31
CA ASP A 15 -2.76 3.58 6.60
C ASP A 15 -2.40 4.09 5.18
N GLY A 16 -1.49 3.39 4.53
CA GLY A 16 -0.99 3.78 3.21
C GLY A 16 -2.08 3.86 2.13
N ILE A 17 -3.13 3.01 2.20
CA ILE A 17 -4.25 3.02 1.24
C ILE A 17 -5.07 4.30 1.43
N ALA A 18 -5.46 4.60 2.68
CA ALA A 18 -6.29 5.76 3.00
C ALA A 18 -5.59 7.08 2.60
N TYR A 19 -4.30 7.20 2.89
CA TYR A 19 -3.51 8.38 2.51
C TYR A 19 -3.31 8.48 1.00
N SER A 20 -2.98 7.38 0.33
CA SER A 20 -2.84 7.34 -1.14
C SER A 20 -4.13 7.77 -1.85
N MET A 21 -5.29 7.31 -1.35
CA MET A 21 -6.59 7.70 -1.89
C MET A 21 -6.89 9.19 -1.66
N GLU A 22 -6.62 9.70 -0.46
CA GLU A 22 -6.88 11.11 -0.14
C GLU A 22 -5.98 12.05 -0.93
N ASP A 23 -4.69 11.73 -1.05
CA ASP A 23 -3.76 12.50 -1.86
C ASP A 23 -4.17 12.47 -3.34
N ALA A 24 -4.56 11.30 -3.88
CA ALA A 24 -5.06 11.17 -5.25
C ALA A 24 -6.37 11.95 -5.45
N ARG A 25 -7.34 11.87 -4.51
CA ARG A 25 -8.59 12.63 -4.57
C ARG A 25 -8.33 14.12 -4.67
N ARG A 26 -7.51 14.66 -3.76
CA ARG A 26 -7.19 16.10 -3.70
C ARG A 26 -6.59 16.59 -5.03
N GLU A 27 -5.61 15.87 -5.54
CA GLU A 27 -4.92 16.26 -6.77
C GLU A 27 -5.77 16.05 -8.04
N LEU A 28 -6.59 15.01 -8.11
CA LEU A 28 -7.55 14.82 -9.21
C LEU A 28 -8.63 15.91 -9.22
N GLU A 29 -9.12 16.32 -8.04
CA GLU A 29 -10.04 17.45 -7.94
C GLU A 29 -9.37 18.77 -8.37
N ALA A 30 -8.09 18.96 -8.07
CA ALA A 30 -7.33 20.12 -8.57
C ALA A 30 -7.12 20.10 -10.10
N LEU A 31 -7.17 18.91 -10.72
CA LEU A 31 -7.16 18.74 -12.19
C LEU A 31 -8.56 18.89 -12.81
N GLY A 32 -9.61 19.19 -12.03
CA GLY A 32 -10.95 19.42 -12.51
C GLY A 32 -11.87 18.20 -12.59
N HIS A 33 -11.46 17.07 -11.98
CA HIS A 33 -12.33 15.91 -11.83
C HIS A 33 -13.25 16.07 -10.61
N GLU A 34 -14.37 15.34 -10.60
CA GLU A 34 -15.22 15.17 -9.42
C GLU A 34 -14.99 13.78 -8.84
N VAL A 35 -14.40 13.71 -7.64
CA VAL A 35 -14.09 12.42 -7.00
C VAL A 35 -15.09 12.14 -5.88
N TYR A 36 -15.79 11.01 -5.99
CA TYR A 36 -16.79 10.53 -5.02
C TYR A 36 -16.19 9.34 -4.25
N ILE A 37 -16.14 9.43 -2.93
CA ILE A 37 -15.60 8.37 -2.06
C ILE A 37 -16.74 7.54 -1.46
N PHE A 38 -16.59 6.24 -1.54
CA PHE A 38 -17.50 5.25 -0.93
C PHE A 38 -16.71 4.38 0.03
N ALA A 39 -17.06 4.44 1.33
CA ALA A 39 -16.30 3.75 2.37
C ALA A 39 -17.19 3.35 3.56
N PRO A 40 -16.74 2.42 4.43
CA PRO A 40 -17.44 2.07 5.65
C PRO A 40 -17.54 3.25 6.62
N LYS A 41 -18.62 3.30 7.39
CA LYS A 41 -18.77 4.30 8.45
C LYS A 41 -17.76 4.05 9.57
N PRO A 42 -16.97 5.08 9.97
CA PRO A 42 -16.03 4.95 11.07
C PRO A 42 -16.76 4.73 12.41
N GLU A 43 -16.04 4.20 13.39
CA GLU A 43 -16.61 3.93 14.72
C GLU A 43 -16.97 5.21 15.47
N ARG A 44 -16.10 6.21 15.38
CA ARG A 44 -16.31 7.52 16.01
C ARG A 44 -16.80 8.52 14.98
N ARG A 45 -17.49 9.55 15.44
CA ARG A 45 -17.85 10.68 14.56
C ARG A 45 -16.59 11.29 13.99
N TYR A 46 -16.59 11.47 12.69
CA TYR A 46 -15.50 12.05 11.92
C TYR A 46 -16.03 13.17 11.04
N CYS A 47 -15.32 14.30 11.01
CA CYS A 47 -15.64 15.40 10.10
C CYS A 47 -15.06 15.05 8.73
N GLU A 48 -15.92 14.84 7.75
CA GLU A 48 -15.49 14.49 6.40
C GLU A 48 -14.81 15.66 5.71
N ALA A 49 -13.74 15.36 4.99
CA ALA A 49 -12.96 16.35 4.23
C ALA A 49 -13.71 16.89 3.00
N SER A 50 -14.77 16.18 2.54
CA SER A 50 -15.54 16.53 1.36
C SER A 50 -17.00 16.09 1.51
N PRO A 51 -17.97 16.84 0.97
CA PRO A 51 -19.38 16.43 0.90
C PRO A 51 -19.60 15.26 -0.08
N ARG A 52 -18.61 14.94 -0.92
CA ARG A 52 -18.67 13.81 -1.86
C ARG A 52 -18.24 12.47 -1.23
N ILE A 53 -18.19 12.37 0.10
CA ILE A 53 -17.89 11.14 0.82
C ILE A 53 -19.17 10.48 1.32
N THR A 54 -19.45 9.28 0.85
CA THR A 54 -20.61 8.47 1.23
C THR A 54 -20.15 7.33 2.15
N ARG A 55 -20.78 7.22 3.32
CA ARG A 55 -20.49 6.20 4.32
C ARG A 55 -21.57 5.14 4.39
N PHE A 56 -21.16 3.87 4.22
CA PHE A 56 -22.03 2.72 4.40
C PHE A 56 -22.07 2.26 5.87
N PRO A 57 -23.22 1.80 6.38
CA PRO A 57 -23.31 1.17 7.68
C PRO A 57 -22.28 0.03 7.79
N ALA A 58 -21.55 -0.03 8.89
CA ALA A 58 -20.50 -1.01 9.09
C ALA A 58 -20.41 -1.45 10.53
N VAL A 59 -20.04 -2.72 10.73
CA VAL A 59 -19.74 -3.33 12.01
C VAL A 59 -18.25 -3.59 12.16
N LYS A 60 -17.75 -3.73 13.39
CA LYS A 60 -16.37 -4.10 13.65
C LYS A 60 -16.07 -5.47 13.04
N GLY A 61 -14.95 -5.57 12.32
CA GLY A 61 -14.50 -6.85 11.78
C GLY A 61 -14.06 -7.82 12.87
N LEU A 62 -14.16 -9.12 12.59
CA LEU A 62 -13.85 -10.18 13.54
C LEU A 62 -12.34 -10.40 13.74
N PHE A 63 -11.52 -10.02 12.76
CA PHE A 63 -10.09 -10.42 12.70
C PHE A 63 -9.11 -9.27 12.91
N PHE A 64 -9.54 -8.02 12.73
CA PHE A 64 -8.71 -6.83 12.89
C PHE A 64 -9.50 -5.74 13.56
N ASP A 65 -8.93 -5.15 14.61
CA ASP A 65 -9.58 -4.09 15.38
C ASP A 65 -9.92 -2.86 14.54
N ASP A 66 -9.09 -2.53 13.57
CA ASP A 66 -9.26 -1.36 12.69
C ASP A 66 -10.10 -1.67 11.43
N TYR A 67 -10.46 -2.95 11.16
CA TYR A 67 -11.25 -3.30 9.98
C TYR A 67 -12.73 -3.19 10.26
N ARG A 68 -13.45 -2.53 9.35
CA ARG A 68 -14.91 -2.41 9.42
C ARG A 68 -15.54 -3.07 8.22
N CYS A 69 -16.45 -3.99 8.51
CA CYS A 69 -17.15 -4.79 7.52
C CYS A 69 -18.48 -4.13 7.17
N SER A 70 -18.67 -3.78 5.91
CA SER A 70 -19.88 -3.13 5.40
C SER A 70 -20.78 -4.16 4.70
N MET A 71 -21.60 -4.86 5.48
CA MET A 71 -22.45 -5.97 5.01
C MET A 71 -23.78 -5.54 4.40
N PHE A 72 -24.18 -4.28 4.58
CA PHE A 72 -25.50 -3.81 4.21
C PHE A 72 -25.45 -2.51 3.43
N TYR A 73 -26.08 -2.50 2.26
CA TYR A 73 -26.17 -1.34 1.37
C TYR A 73 -27.63 -0.88 1.28
N PRO A 74 -28.03 0.18 2.02
CA PRO A 74 -29.40 0.67 2.02
C PRO A 74 -29.86 1.00 0.59
N PRO A 75 -31.09 0.66 0.20
CA PRO A 75 -31.62 0.97 -1.14
C PRO A 75 -31.59 2.46 -1.49
N ARG A 76 -31.71 3.32 -0.45
CA ARG A 76 -31.60 4.78 -0.63
C ARG A 76 -30.19 5.19 -1.05
N THR A 77 -29.16 4.61 -0.41
CA THR A 77 -27.76 4.90 -0.75
C THR A 77 -27.42 4.38 -2.16
N ARG A 78 -27.90 3.20 -2.54
CA ARG A 78 -27.77 2.71 -3.92
C ARG A 78 -28.36 3.68 -4.93
N ARG A 79 -29.59 4.16 -4.70
CA ARG A 79 -30.24 5.14 -5.59
C ARG A 79 -29.50 6.48 -5.64
N GLN A 80 -28.84 6.87 -4.55
CA GLN A 80 -27.98 8.07 -4.54
C GLN A 80 -26.75 7.88 -5.41
N VAL A 81 -26.09 6.72 -5.33
CA VAL A 81 -24.95 6.38 -6.19
C VAL A 81 -25.37 6.34 -7.67
N ASP A 82 -26.51 5.70 -7.97
CA ASP A 82 -27.06 5.64 -9.34
C ASP A 82 -27.29 7.03 -9.96
N LYS A 83 -27.65 8.02 -9.13
CA LYS A 83 -27.90 9.42 -9.58
C LYS A 83 -26.61 10.23 -9.82
N LEU A 84 -25.46 9.74 -9.41
CA LEU A 84 -24.19 10.47 -9.57
C LEU A 84 -23.68 10.41 -11.01
N GLU A 85 -24.19 9.46 -11.82
CA GLU A 85 -23.79 9.27 -13.21
C GLU A 85 -22.26 9.25 -13.34
N LEU A 86 -21.63 8.30 -12.63
CA LEU A 86 -20.17 8.17 -12.62
C LEU A 86 -19.67 7.79 -14.02
N ASP A 87 -18.55 8.38 -14.44
CA ASP A 87 -17.87 8.08 -15.70
C ASP A 87 -16.94 6.86 -15.58
N LEU A 88 -16.50 6.54 -14.34
CA LEU A 88 -15.54 5.48 -14.05
C LEU A 88 -15.62 5.09 -12.59
N VAL A 89 -15.41 3.81 -12.32
CA VAL A 89 -15.19 3.28 -10.96
C VAL A 89 -13.74 2.86 -10.79
N HIS A 90 -13.14 3.30 -9.69
CA HIS A 90 -11.85 2.81 -9.21
C HIS A 90 -12.01 2.23 -7.81
N PHE A 91 -11.87 0.92 -7.66
CA PHE A 91 -11.85 0.32 -6.33
C PHE A 91 -10.42 0.07 -5.84
N HIS A 92 -10.18 0.35 -4.55
CA HIS A 92 -8.86 0.32 -3.93
C HIS A 92 -8.64 -0.89 -3.03
N THR A 93 -9.71 -1.60 -2.69
CA THR A 93 -9.64 -2.83 -1.89
C THR A 93 -10.60 -3.87 -2.47
N PRO A 94 -10.25 -5.16 -2.46
CA PRO A 94 -11.12 -6.22 -2.96
C PRO A 94 -12.19 -6.65 -1.93
N GLY A 95 -12.46 -5.83 -0.90
CA GLY A 95 -13.45 -6.12 0.12
C GLY A 95 -14.89 -5.81 -0.32
N GLN A 96 -15.81 -5.72 0.65
CA GLN A 96 -17.25 -5.59 0.37
C GLN A 96 -17.59 -4.30 -0.38
N VAL A 97 -16.97 -3.17 0.00
CA VAL A 97 -17.21 -1.87 -0.65
C VAL A 97 -16.55 -1.85 -2.03
N GLY A 98 -15.35 -2.41 -2.17
CA GLY A 98 -14.68 -2.53 -3.46
C GLY A 98 -15.49 -3.37 -4.45
N LEU A 99 -16.01 -4.54 -4.02
CA LEU A 99 -16.88 -5.38 -4.84
C LEU A 99 -18.21 -4.71 -5.17
N LEU A 100 -18.75 -3.87 -4.27
CA LEU A 100 -19.92 -3.05 -4.60
C LEU A 100 -19.62 -2.08 -5.75
N GLY A 101 -18.45 -1.45 -5.73
CA GLY A 101 -17.99 -0.59 -6.82
C GLY A 101 -17.88 -1.35 -8.14
N ALA A 102 -17.27 -2.55 -8.11
CA ALA A 102 -17.20 -3.41 -9.28
C ALA A 102 -18.60 -3.80 -9.81
N HIS A 103 -19.51 -4.18 -8.93
CA HIS A 103 -20.90 -4.47 -9.31
C HIS A 103 -21.59 -3.26 -9.95
N TYR A 104 -21.39 -2.08 -9.36
CA TYR A 104 -21.95 -0.84 -9.91
C TYR A 104 -21.42 -0.57 -11.32
N ALA A 105 -20.12 -0.67 -11.54
CA ALA A 105 -19.49 -0.44 -12.84
C ALA A 105 -20.04 -1.38 -13.91
N VAL A 106 -20.10 -2.69 -13.62
CA VAL A 106 -20.65 -3.70 -14.52
C VAL A 106 -22.13 -3.39 -14.86
N ARG A 107 -22.93 -3.01 -13.87
CA ARG A 107 -24.36 -2.73 -14.06
C ARG A 107 -24.63 -1.45 -14.85
N GLN A 108 -23.80 -0.44 -14.67
CA GLN A 108 -23.93 0.85 -15.37
C GLN A 108 -23.17 0.89 -16.69
N GLU A 109 -22.50 -0.20 -17.05
CA GLU A 109 -21.69 -0.32 -18.27
C GLU A 109 -20.65 0.82 -18.36
N ILE A 110 -19.89 1.03 -17.27
CA ILE A 110 -18.83 2.02 -17.20
C ILE A 110 -17.48 1.37 -16.85
N PRO A 111 -16.35 2.02 -17.20
CA PRO A 111 -15.01 1.48 -16.97
C PRO A 111 -14.74 1.14 -15.50
N LEU A 112 -14.10 -0.01 -15.29
CA LEU A 112 -13.70 -0.52 -13.98
C LEU A 112 -12.17 -0.55 -13.86
N VAL A 113 -11.64 0.19 -12.89
CA VAL A 113 -10.22 0.26 -12.56
C VAL A 113 -9.99 -0.26 -11.15
N THR A 114 -8.85 -0.87 -10.89
CA THR A 114 -8.41 -1.20 -9.53
C THR A 114 -6.94 -0.90 -9.33
N THR A 115 -6.54 -0.59 -8.08
CA THR A 115 -5.14 -0.57 -7.67
C THR A 115 -4.85 -1.71 -6.70
N TYR A 116 -3.82 -2.51 -6.98
CA TYR A 116 -3.38 -3.61 -6.14
C TYR A 116 -2.49 -3.11 -4.99
N HIS A 117 -3.12 -2.52 -3.97
CA HIS A 117 -2.43 -1.89 -2.83
C HIS A 117 -1.83 -2.86 -1.82
N THR A 118 -2.38 -4.06 -1.69
CA THR A 118 -1.97 -5.02 -0.65
C THR A 118 -1.58 -6.33 -1.29
N ASP A 119 -0.36 -6.78 -1.03
CA ASP A 119 0.09 -8.11 -1.40
C ASP A 119 -0.56 -9.16 -0.49
N LEU A 120 -1.80 -9.52 -0.81
CA LEU A 120 -2.56 -10.51 -0.05
C LEU A 120 -1.91 -11.90 -0.11
N TYR A 121 -1.13 -12.18 -1.15
CA TYR A 121 -0.44 -13.46 -1.33
C TYR A 121 0.66 -13.65 -0.27
N GLU A 122 1.43 -12.61 -0.01
CA GLU A 122 2.41 -12.61 1.08
C GLU A 122 1.71 -12.45 2.43
N TYR A 123 0.65 -11.64 2.49
CA TYR A 123 -0.06 -11.32 3.72
C TYR A 123 -0.69 -12.55 4.39
N VAL A 124 -1.25 -13.49 3.60
CA VAL A 124 -1.89 -14.69 4.20
C VAL A 124 -0.90 -15.65 4.83
N THR A 125 0.39 -15.60 4.50
CA THR A 125 1.43 -16.42 5.13
C THR A 125 1.70 -15.96 6.56
N HIS A 126 1.57 -14.66 6.83
CA HIS A 126 1.75 -14.07 8.15
C HIS A 126 0.43 -14.03 8.94
N TYR A 127 -0.70 -13.87 8.26
CA TYR A 127 -2.04 -13.69 8.86
C TYR A 127 -3.08 -14.64 8.25
N PRO A 128 -2.99 -15.96 8.53
CA PRO A 128 -3.90 -16.95 7.91
C PRO A 128 -5.37 -16.76 8.29
N ALA A 129 -5.66 -16.04 9.39
CA ALA A 129 -7.03 -15.69 9.80
C ALA A 129 -7.82 -14.85 8.77
N VAL A 130 -7.14 -14.25 7.79
CA VAL A 130 -7.76 -13.49 6.67
C VAL A 130 -8.36 -14.40 5.62
N LEU A 131 -7.87 -15.64 5.52
CA LEU A 131 -8.23 -16.56 4.45
C LEU A 131 -9.74 -16.83 4.30
N PRO A 132 -10.54 -17.04 5.37
CA PRO A 132 -11.97 -17.21 5.22
C PRO A 132 -12.66 -16.02 4.53
N GLY A 133 -12.19 -14.80 4.80
CA GLY A 133 -12.67 -13.59 4.14
C GLY A 133 -12.30 -13.57 2.65
N VAL A 134 -11.06 -13.87 2.31
CA VAL A 134 -10.60 -13.95 0.90
C VAL A 134 -11.36 -15.04 0.15
N LEU A 135 -11.58 -16.19 0.76
CA LEU A 135 -12.34 -17.28 0.15
C LEU A 135 -13.80 -16.87 -0.10
N ALA A 136 -14.45 -16.22 0.87
CA ALA A 136 -15.82 -15.71 0.72
C ALA A 136 -15.91 -14.70 -0.44
N LEU A 137 -14.94 -13.76 -0.53
CA LEU A 137 -14.87 -12.78 -1.62
C LEU A 137 -14.64 -13.45 -2.98
N THR A 138 -13.78 -14.47 -3.04
CA THR A 138 -13.53 -15.26 -4.25
C THR A 138 -14.80 -15.97 -4.75
N ILE A 139 -15.58 -16.53 -3.83
CA ILE A 139 -16.85 -17.21 -4.15
C ILE A 139 -17.91 -16.20 -4.61
N LEU A 140 -17.94 -15.00 -4.00
CA LEU A 140 -18.91 -13.95 -4.33
C LEU A 140 -18.54 -13.16 -5.59
N ALA A 141 -17.28 -13.10 -5.96
CA ALA A 141 -16.80 -12.31 -7.10
C ALA A 141 -17.57 -12.58 -8.42
N PRO A 142 -17.83 -13.82 -8.84
CA PRO A 142 -18.60 -14.09 -10.07
C PRO A 142 -20.01 -13.51 -10.05
N PHE A 143 -20.69 -13.51 -8.89
CA PHE A 143 -22.05 -12.96 -8.75
C PHE A 143 -22.06 -11.43 -8.90
N VAL A 144 -20.98 -10.80 -8.45
CA VAL A 144 -20.85 -9.34 -8.44
C VAL A 144 -20.39 -8.80 -9.79
N THR A 145 -19.55 -9.56 -10.49
CA THR A 145 -18.88 -9.14 -11.72
C THR A 145 -19.50 -9.71 -13.01
N GLY A 146 -20.73 -10.25 -12.93
CA GLY A 146 -21.44 -10.77 -14.11
C GLY A 146 -20.74 -12.04 -14.69
N GLY A 147 -20.58 -13.08 -13.86
CA GLY A 147 -19.80 -14.26 -14.24
C GLY A 147 -20.57 -15.31 -15.03
N GLY A 148 -20.00 -15.80 -16.13
CA GLY A 148 -20.40 -17.04 -16.79
C GLY A 148 -19.98 -18.31 -16.01
N SER A 149 -20.44 -19.48 -16.47
CA SER A 149 -20.17 -20.78 -15.82
C SER A 149 -18.69 -21.07 -15.55
N GLU A 150 -17.78 -20.52 -16.35
CA GLU A 150 -16.33 -20.71 -16.21
C GLU A 150 -15.79 -20.02 -14.94
N LYS A 151 -16.25 -18.78 -14.64
CA LYS A 151 -15.85 -18.05 -13.42
C LYS A 151 -16.28 -18.80 -12.15
N TYR A 152 -17.47 -19.41 -12.16
CA TYR A 152 -17.95 -20.26 -11.04
C TYR A 152 -17.10 -21.52 -10.89
N ARG A 153 -16.75 -22.20 -12.00
CA ARG A 153 -15.88 -23.38 -11.95
C ARG A 153 -14.51 -23.04 -11.40
N THR A 154 -13.95 -21.89 -11.77
CA THR A 154 -12.66 -21.39 -11.25
C THR A 154 -12.76 -21.10 -9.76
N SER A 155 -13.80 -20.39 -9.30
CA SER A 155 -14.02 -20.13 -7.87
C SER A 155 -14.13 -21.42 -7.06
N LEU A 156 -14.91 -22.39 -7.54
CA LEU A 156 -15.06 -23.69 -6.87
C LEU A 156 -13.75 -24.51 -6.87
N SER A 157 -12.91 -24.36 -7.90
CA SER A 157 -11.60 -25.04 -7.93
C SER A 157 -10.62 -24.53 -6.87
N CYS A 158 -10.80 -23.29 -6.39
CA CYS A 158 -9.98 -22.73 -5.29
C CYS A 158 -10.20 -23.46 -3.96
N VAL A 159 -11.38 -24.05 -3.76
CA VAL A 159 -11.77 -24.74 -2.50
C VAL A 159 -11.12 -26.12 -2.37
N ARG A 160 -10.56 -26.68 -3.44
CA ARG A 160 -9.91 -28.00 -3.38
C ARG A 160 -8.62 -27.92 -2.55
N PRO A 161 -8.54 -28.67 -1.41
CA PRO A 161 -7.38 -28.62 -0.53
C PRO A 161 -6.11 -29.11 -1.22
N GLU A 162 -4.96 -28.56 -0.84
CA GLU A 162 -3.63 -29.04 -1.21
C GLU A 162 -2.93 -29.69 -0.02
N ARG A 163 -1.83 -30.40 -0.27
CA ARG A 163 -1.05 -31.07 0.78
C ARG A 163 -0.40 -30.11 1.77
N SER A 164 -0.05 -28.90 1.32
CA SER A 164 0.50 -27.83 2.14
C SER A 164 -0.57 -26.75 2.36
N ILE A 165 -0.84 -26.40 3.62
CA ILE A 165 -1.80 -25.34 3.99
C ILE A 165 -1.35 -24.01 3.40
N ASP A 166 -0.07 -23.65 3.49
CA ASP A 166 0.45 -22.38 3.00
C ASP A 166 0.30 -22.26 1.49
N ARG A 167 0.64 -23.32 0.73
CA ARG A 167 0.44 -23.36 -0.72
C ARG A 167 -1.04 -23.26 -1.08
N TRP A 168 -1.90 -23.90 -0.32
CA TRP A 168 -3.34 -23.82 -0.54
C TRP A 168 -3.87 -22.41 -0.31
N ASN A 169 -3.44 -21.76 0.77
CA ASN A 169 -3.78 -20.37 1.10
C ASN A 169 -3.35 -19.43 -0.02
N GLN A 170 -2.10 -19.53 -0.45
CA GLN A 170 -1.54 -18.72 -1.53
C GLN A 170 -2.31 -18.93 -2.85
N LYS A 171 -2.66 -20.16 -3.18
CA LYS A 171 -3.43 -20.48 -4.39
C LYS A 171 -4.85 -19.90 -4.37
N ILE A 172 -5.51 -19.89 -3.20
CA ILE A 172 -6.82 -19.23 -3.06
C ILE A 172 -6.69 -17.74 -3.36
N VAL A 173 -5.67 -17.08 -2.81
CA VAL A 173 -5.42 -15.66 -3.06
C VAL A 173 -5.10 -15.41 -4.53
N GLU A 174 -4.16 -16.15 -5.11
CA GLU A 174 -3.77 -16.03 -6.52
C GLU A 174 -4.99 -16.12 -7.44
N ARG A 175 -5.77 -17.18 -7.32
CA ARG A 175 -6.96 -17.41 -8.18
C ARG A 175 -8.07 -16.41 -7.91
N GLY A 176 -8.33 -16.11 -6.64
CA GLY A 176 -9.35 -15.13 -6.25
C GLY A 176 -9.03 -13.73 -6.77
N MET A 177 -7.79 -13.28 -6.59
CA MET A 177 -7.36 -11.99 -7.08
C MET A 177 -7.33 -11.94 -8.62
N THR A 178 -6.85 -13.01 -9.28
CA THR A 178 -6.89 -13.11 -10.75
C THR A 178 -8.31 -13.00 -11.29
N LEU A 179 -9.28 -13.67 -10.65
CA LEU A 179 -10.70 -13.55 -11.04
C LEU A 179 -11.21 -12.11 -10.93
N ILE A 180 -10.89 -11.42 -9.84
CA ILE A 180 -11.31 -10.04 -9.61
C ILE A 180 -10.61 -9.11 -10.61
N HIS A 181 -9.30 -9.25 -10.76
CA HIS A 181 -8.52 -8.41 -11.68
C HIS A 181 -8.97 -8.58 -13.13
N ASN A 182 -9.26 -9.80 -13.57
CA ASN A 182 -9.74 -10.08 -14.93
C ASN A 182 -11.14 -9.53 -15.25
N CYS A 183 -11.81 -8.91 -14.27
CA CYS A 183 -13.05 -8.16 -14.49
C CYS A 183 -12.80 -6.65 -14.69
N CYS A 184 -11.55 -6.19 -14.52
CA CYS A 184 -11.20 -4.78 -14.62
C CYS A 184 -10.70 -4.44 -16.03
N ASP A 185 -11.00 -3.24 -16.50
CA ASP A 185 -10.45 -2.69 -17.75
C ASP A 185 -8.99 -2.26 -17.56
N LEU A 186 -8.62 -1.93 -16.32
CA LEU A 186 -7.26 -1.57 -15.94
C LEU A 186 -6.96 -2.00 -14.52
N VAL A 187 -5.81 -2.66 -14.32
CA VAL A 187 -5.22 -2.94 -13.01
C VAL A 187 -3.97 -2.08 -12.84
N ILE A 188 -3.93 -1.26 -11.80
CA ILE A 188 -2.78 -0.44 -11.44
C ILE A 188 -1.97 -1.18 -10.39
N THR A 189 -0.66 -1.30 -10.61
CA THR A 189 0.29 -1.84 -9.64
C THR A 189 1.22 -0.74 -9.14
N PRO A 190 1.48 -0.64 -7.84
CA PRO A 190 2.30 0.43 -7.29
C PRO A 190 3.81 0.22 -7.53
N SER A 191 4.22 -0.95 -7.97
CA SER A 191 5.63 -1.29 -8.24
C SER A 191 5.79 -2.39 -9.28
N GLY A 192 6.99 -2.51 -9.83
CA GLY A 192 7.36 -3.60 -10.76
C GLY A 192 7.28 -4.99 -10.11
N LYS A 193 7.47 -5.09 -8.78
CA LYS A 193 7.26 -6.34 -8.03
C LYS A 193 5.82 -6.83 -8.18
N MET A 194 4.86 -5.95 -7.97
CA MET A 194 3.44 -6.28 -8.08
C MET A 194 3.02 -6.56 -9.52
N GLN A 195 3.57 -5.84 -10.48
CA GLN A 195 3.34 -6.12 -11.89
C GLN A 195 3.83 -7.53 -12.24
N ALA A 196 5.08 -7.86 -11.93
CA ALA A 196 5.65 -9.18 -12.20
C ALA A 196 4.86 -10.31 -11.53
N GLN A 197 4.30 -10.08 -10.34
CA GLN A 197 3.44 -11.04 -9.66
C GLN A 197 2.14 -11.29 -10.43
N LEU A 198 1.45 -10.24 -10.89
CA LEU A 198 0.22 -10.36 -11.65
C LEU A 198 0.45 -10.96 -13.06
N ASP A 199 1.57 -10.63 -13.69
CA ASP A 199 2.00 -11.27 -14.95
C ASP A 199 2.24 -12.76 -14.75
N GLY A 200 2.90 -13.14 -13.65
CA GLY A 200 3.11 -14.54 -13.25
C GLY A 200 1.80 -15.32 -12.98
N TRP A 201 0.75 -14.62 -12.52
CA TRP A 201 -0.59 -15.19 -12.34
C TRP A 201 -1.41 -15.23 -13.62
N ASN A 202 -0.84 -14.82 -14.75
CA ASN A 202 -1.50 -14.77 -16.06
C ASN A 202 -2.78 -13.90 -16.02
N THR A 203 -2.70 -12.76 -15.36
CA THR A 203 -3.77 -11.75 -15.37
C THR A 203 -3.99 -11.23 -16.78
N LYS A 204 -5.24 -11.25 -17.26
CA LYS A 204 -5.60 -10.91 -18.65
C LYS A 204 -5.89 -9.43 -18.87
N SER A 205 -6.28 -8.74 -17.81
CA SER A 205 -6.56 -7.30 -17.87
C SER A 205 -5.30 -6.49 -18.14
N ARG A 206 -5.46 -5.32 -18.75
CA ARG A 206 -4.37 -4.36 -18.91
C ARG A 206 -3.78 -4.03 -17.54
N ILE A 207 -2.46 -4.14 -17.40
CA ILE A 207 -1.73 -3.75 -16.19
C ILE A 207 -0.93 -2.48 -16.50
N ALA A 208 -0.96 -1.52 -15.57
CA ALA A 208 -0.10 -0.34 -15.61
C ALA A 208 0.60 -0.17 -14.26
N THR A 209 1.92 0.03 -14.27
CA THR A 209 2.66 0.35 -13.05
C THR A 209 2.63 1.86 -12.83
N LEU A 210 1.97 2.27 -11.75
CA LEU A 210 1.89 3.66 -11.30
C LEU A 210 2.01 3.69 -9.77
N PRO A 211 3.16 4.14 -9.23
CA PRO A 211 3.30 4.31 -7.79
C PRO A 211 2.34 5.39 -7.26
N SER A 212 1.87 5.21 -6.04
CA SER A 212 1.15 6.26 -5.33
C SER A 212 2.07 7.46 -5.11
N GLY A 213 1.57 8.65 -5.38
CA GLY A 213 2.30 9.88 -5.14
C GLY A 213 2.42 10.19 -3.65
N VAL A 214 3.54 10.78 -3.27
CA VAL A 214 3.80 11.21 -1.90
C VAL A 214 4.38 12.63 -1.94
N ASP A 215 3.81 13.51 -1.14
CA ASP A 215 4.32 14.87 -0.98
C ASP A 215 5.18 14.99 0.28
N GLU A 216 5.99 16.03 0.34
CA GLU A 216 6.78 16.37 1.51
C GLU A 216 5.89 16.57 2.73
N ILE A 217 6.30 16.02 3.87
CA ILE A 217 5.75 16.34 5.19
C ILE A 217 6.66 17.42 5.78
N PRO A 218 6.26 18.70 5.73
CA PRO A 218 7.15 19.78 6.15
C PRO A 218 7.39 19.73 7.67
N ALA A 219 8.58 20.16 8.07
CA ALA A 219 8.90 20.35 9.48
C ALA A 219 9.87 21.51 9.67
N THR A 220 9.69 22.27 10.74
CA THR A 220 10.57 23.37 11.13
C THR A 220 11.73 22.86 11.97
N GLU A 221 12.83 23.61 12.03
CA GLU A 221 13.96 23.31 12.92
C GLU A 221 13.55 23.23 14.40
N ALA A 222 12.57 24.07 14.80
CA ALA A 222 12.03 24.05 16.16
C ALA A 222 11.31 22.71 16.48
N GLU A 223 10.56 22.16 15.53
CA GLU A 223 9.90 20.85 15.66
C GLU A 223 10.93 19.72 15.70
N VAL A 224 11.95 19.75 14.86
CA VAL A 224 13.06 18.77 14.91
C VAL A 224 13.77 18.81 16.25
N ALA A 225 14.08 20.02 16.77
CA ALA A 225 14.70 20.18 18.09
C ALA A 225 13.78 19.73 19.24
N ALA A 226 12.45 19.88 19.08
CA ALA A 226 11.47 19.40 20.06
C ALA A 226 11.44 17.87 20.10
N VAL A 227 11.40 17.21 18.93
CA VAL A 227 11.45 15.74 18.81
C VAL A 227 12.77 15.19 19.37
N ARG A 228 13.91 15.84 19.09
CA ARG A 228 15.21 15.45 19.66
C ARG A 228 15.18 15.44 21.19
N ARG A 229 14.60 16.48 21.79
CA ARG A 229 14.46 16.59 23.27
C ARG A 229 13.48 15.54 23.83
N GLU A 230 12.32 15.36 23.17
CA GLU A 230 11.30 14.39 23.56
C GLU A 230 11.86 12.95 23.60
N LEU A 231 12.67 12.59 22.60
CA LEU A 231 13.32 11.30 22.52
C LEU A 231 14.58 11.16 23.40
N GLY A 232 14.98 12.25 24.09
CA GLY A 232 16.19 12.25 24.93
C GLY A 232 17.48 12.03 24.14
N ILE A 233 17.52 12.46 22.87
CA ILE A 233 18.69 12.30 22.00
C ILE A 233 19.69 13.41 22.27
N ALA A 234 20.84 13.05 22.80
CA ALA A 234 21.91 13.99 23.15
C ALA A 234 22.68 14.47 21.92
N ASP A 235 23.47 15.54 22.10
CA ASP A 235 24.35 16.04 21.04
C ASP A 235 25.38 15.00 20.63
N GLY A 236 25.54 14.85 19.31
CA GLY A 236 26.44 13.88 18.70
C GLY A 236 25.94 12.43 18.75
N GLU A 237 24.72 12.16 19.19
CA GLU A 237 24.04 10.87 18.96
C GLU A 237 23.42 10.87 17.55
N GLN A 238 23.56 9.74 16.86
CA GLN A 238 23.02 9.52 15.52
C GLN A 238 21.77 8.66 15.56
N VAL A 239 20.81 8.98 14.72
CA VAL A 239 19.48 8.37 14.71
C VAL A 239 19.28 7.47 13.50
N VAL A 240 19.04 6.20 13.76
CA VAL A 240 18.48 5.25 12.78
C VAL A 240 16.98 5.18 12.98
N LEU A 241 16.21 5.53 11.96
CA LEU A 241 14.77 5.64 12.03
C LEU A 241 14.09 4.52 11.24
N TYR A 242 13.06 3.93 11.80
CA TYR A 242 12.06 3.12 11.12
C TYR A 242 10.67 3.73 11.34
N VAL A 243 9.87 3.78 10.28
CA VAL A 243 8.46 4.17 10.35
C VAL A 243 7.62 3.11 9.64
N GLY A 244 6.61 2.61 10.31
CA GLY A 244 5.71 1.60 9.77
C GLY A 244 5.02 0.80 10.87
N ARG A 245 4.14 -0.13 10.47
CA ARG A 245 3.51 -1.03 11.44
C ARG A 245 4.57 -1.90 12.13
N ILE A 246 4.40 -2.13 13.42
CA ILE A 246 5.27 -3.03 14.21
C ILE A 246 4.68 -4.45 14.08
N GLY A 247 5.17 -5.19 13.09
CA GLY A 247 4.69 -6.54 12.76
C GLY A 247 5.76 -7.40 12.12
N THR A 248 5.56 -8.72 12.18
CA THR A 248 6.53 -9.72 11.65
C THR A 248 6.75 -9.54 10.15
N GLU A 249 5.74 -9.17 9.39
CA GLU A 249 5.82 -8.93 7.94
C GLU A 249 6.75 -7.75 7.58
N LYS A 250 7.09 -6.91 8.56
CA LYS A 250 8.03 -5.79 8.38
C LYS A 250 9.48 -6.15 8.68
N ASN A 251 9.73 -7.40 9.03
CA ASN A 251 11.08 -7.92 9.27
C ASN A 251 11.87 -7.17 10.35
N LEU A 252 11.17 -6.68 11.38
CA LEU A 252 11.77 -5.85 12.44
C LEU A 252 12.77 -6.61 13.30
N SER A 253 12.64 -7.95 13.43
CA SER A 253 13.67 -8.77 14.10
C SER A 253 15.03 -8.57 13.46
N LEU A 254 15.08 -8.57 12.11
CA LEU A 254 16.33 -8.30 11.38
C LEU A 254 16.90 -6.92 11.74
N LEU A 255 16.08 -5.88 11.80
CA LEU A 255 16.54 -4.52 12.11
C LEU A 255 17.09 -4.42 13.53
N ILE A 256 16.38 -5.02 14.51
CA ILE A 256 16.85 -5.06 15.90
C ILE A 256 18.19 -5.80 15.98
N ASP A 257 18.30 -6.98 15.38
CA ASP A 257 19.54 -7.77 15.38
C ASP A 257 20.69 -7.05 14.64
N SER A 258 20.37 -6.35 13.53
CA SER A 258 21.34 -5.53 12.78
C SER A 258 21.92 -4.39 13.61
N PHE A 259 21.13 -3.87 14.56
CA PHE A 259 21.58 -2.76 15.39
C PHE A 259 22.74 -3.14 16.33
N ALA A 260 22.97 -4.44 16.59
CA ALA A 260 24.18 -4.94 17.25
C ALA A 260 25.45 -4.63 16.45
N HIS A 261 25.39 -4.70 15.13
CA HIS A 261 26.50 -4.36 14.23
C HIS A 261 26.73 -2.85 14.21
N VAL A 262 25.63 -2.08 14.23
CA VAL A 262 25.69 -0.60 14.29
C VAL A 262 26.34 -0.14 15.59
N THR A 263 25.89 -0.62 16.76
CA THR A 263 26.39 -0.16 18.06
C THR A 263 27.84 -0.51 18.30
N ARG A 264 28.38 -1.60 17.72
CA ARG A 264 29.81 -1.93 17.78
C ARG A 264 30.70 -0.89 17.11
N ARG A 265 30.22 -0.29 15.99
CA ARG A 265 30.97 0.72 15.21
C ARG A 265 30.61 2.14 15.64
N ARG A 266 29.34 2.34 16.05
CA ARG A 266 28.76 3.63 16.46
C ARG A 266 28.04 3.49 17.80
N PRO A 267 28.79 3.43 18.92
CA PRO A 267 28.23 3.14 20.26
C PRO A 267 27.18 4.18 20.72
N ARG A 268 27.17 5.38 20.12
CA ARG A 268 26.22 6.45 20.41
C ARG A 268 25.04 6.49 19.47
N ALA A 269 24.87 5.51 18.56
CA ALA A 269 23.71 5.43 17.70
C ALA A 269 22.45 5.09 18.51
N ARG A 270 21.30 5.60 18.05
CA ARG A 270 19.95 5.33 18.58
C ARG A 270 19.09 4.72 17.50
N LEU A 271 18.31 3.73 17.84
CA LEU A 271 17.27 3.17 16.96
C LEU A 271 15.90 3.64 17.43
N VAL A 272 15.19 4.33 16.55
CA VAL A 272 13.83 4.84 16.81
C VAL A 272 12.84 4.11 15.91
N LEU A 273 11.89 3.41 16.52
CA LEU A 273 10.85 2.63 15.84
C LEU A 273 9.50 3.31 16.05
N ILE A 274 8.91 3.81 14.95
CA ILE A 274 7.63 4.53 14.96
C ILE A 274 6.55 3.69 14.31
N GLY A 275 5.45 3.47 15.01
CA GLY A 275 4.23 2.89 14.48
C GLY A 275 3.44 2.08 15.50
N PRO A 276 2.19 1.77 15.16
CA PRO A 276 1.38 0.83 15.93
C PRO A 276 1.71 -0.60 15.55
N GLY A 277 1.41 -1.55 16.44
CA GLY A 277 1.47 -2.97 16.10
C GLY A 277 1.01 -3.86 17.23
N ASP A 278 0.35 -4.96 16.89
CA ASP A 278 -0.14 -5.95 17.85
C ASP A 278 1.01 -6.79 18.42
N GLU A 279 2.13 -6.85 17.71
CA GLU A 279 3.35 -7.57 18.11
C GLU A 279 4.38 -6.68 18.83
N ASP A 280 4.02 -5.43 19.19
CA ASP A 280 4.91 -4.47 19.85
C ASP A 280 5.60 -5.07 21.09
N GLY A 281 4.85 -5.81 21.93
CA GLY A 281 5.38 -6.48 23.11
C GLY A 281 6.51 -7.49 22.80
N ARG A 282 6.40 -8.23 21.70
CA ARG A 282 7.42 -9.19 21.26
C ARG A 282 8.70 -8.47 20.85
N PHE A 283 8.61 -7.43 20.03
CA PHE A 283 9.78 -6.70 19.56
C PHE A 283 10.43 -5.87 20.67
N ARG A 284 9.65 -5.34 21.61
CA ARG A 284 10.19 -4.72 22.85
C ARG A 284 10.96 -5.72 23.69
N ALA A 285 10.43 -6.94 23.85
CA ALA A 285 11.13 -8.00 24.57
C ALA A 285 12.43 -8.41 23.88
N GLN A 286 12.42 -8.52 22.54
CA GLN A 286 13.64 -8.78 21.76
C GLN A 286 14.68 -7.68 21.97
N ALA A 287 14.29 -6.41 21.85
CA ALA A 287 15.19 -5.28 22.08
C ALA A 287 15.72 -5.24 23.53
N ALA A 288 14.86 -5.49 24.52
CA ALA A 288 15.21 -5.50 25.94
C ALA A 288 16.23 -6.61 26.30
N ALA A 289 16.26 -7.70 25.55
CA ALA A 289 17.23 -8.78 25.75
C ALA A 289 18.62 -8.48 25.17
N THR A 290 18.80 -7.32 24.51
CA THR A 290 20.07 -6.93 23.89
C THR A 290 20.92 -6.05 24.83
N PRO A 291 22.25 -6.03 24.67
CA PRO A 291 23.12 -5.15 25.48
C PRO A 291 22.97 -3.64 25.12
N TYR A 292 22.17 -3.30 24.11
CA TYR A 292 21.88 -1.94 23.66
C TYR A 292 20.41 -1.55 23.82
N ALA A 293 19.69 -2.20 24.73
CA ALA A 293 18.28 -1.98 25.01
C ALA A 293 17.96 -0.49 25.29
N ASP A 294 18.84 0.22 25.98
CA ASP A 294 18.74 1.66 26.30
C ASP A 294 18.87 2.57 25.07
N ARG A 295 19.29 2.01 23.94
CA ARG A 295 19.45 2.71 22.65
C ARG A 295 18.28 2.50 21.69
N VAL A 296 17.29 1.68 22.05
CA VAL A 296 16.14 1.38 21.21
C VAL A 296 14.88 2.02 21.80
N THR A 297 14.25 2.88 21.02
CA THR A 297 13.03 3.59 21.43
C THR A 297 11.86 3.20 20.53
N PHE A 298 10.75 2.79 21.16
CA PHE A 298 9.46 2.56 20.48
C PHE A 298 8.51 3.69 20.87
N THR A 299 8.12 4.52 19.91
CA THR A 299 7.26 5.68 20.19
C THR A 299 5.76 5.37 20.18
N GLY A 300 5.39 4.20 19.60
CA GLY A 300 4.00 3.96 19.23
C GLY A 300 3.57 4.78 18.01
N ARG A 301 2.27 5.00 17.86
CA ARG A 301 1.69 5.73 16.72
C ARG A 301 1.95 7.23 16.82
N ILE A 302 2.57 7.80 15.81
CA ILE A 302 2.70 9.25 15.59
C ILE A 302 1.76 9.64 14.44
N ARG A 303 1.17 10.84 14.50
CA ARG A 303 0.35 11.36 13.41
C ARG A 303 1.22 11.68 12.20
N ARG A 304 0.72 11.43 10.98
CA ARG A 304 1.48 11.63 9.74
C ARG A 304 2.05 13.03 9.62
N GLU A 305 1.24 14.03 9.98
CA GLU A 305 1.63 15.45 9.88
C GLU A 305 2.83 15.82 10.75
N SER A 306 3.09 15.01 11.78
CA SER A 306 4.24 15.20 12.69
C SER A 306 5.47 14.41 12.28
N LEU A 307 5.37 13.47 11.33
CA LEU A 307 6.48 12.58 10.94
C LEU A 307 7.62 13.32 10.24
N GLY A 308 7.35 14.47 9.61
CA GLY A 308 8.38 15.26 8.94
C GLY A 308 9.58 15.61 9.85
N ALA A 309 9.31 15.95 11.12
CA ALA A 309 10.36 16.25 12.08
C ALA A 309 11.20 15.02 12.45
N TYR A 310 10.61 13.83 12.50
CA TYR A 310 11.33 12.57 12.75
C TYR A 310 12.19 12.16 11.55
N TYR A 311 11.66 12.29 10.33
CA TYR A 311 12.45 12.03 9.12
C TYR A 311 13.66 12.98 9.03
N ARG A 312 13.46 14.29 9.26
CA ARG A 312 14.55 15.26 9.25
C ARG A 312 15.55 15.10 10.41
N LEU A 313 15.13 14.53 11.53
CA LEU A 313 16.01 14.21 12.66
C LEU A 313 16.92 13.02 12.36
N ALA A 314 16.49 12.10 11.50
CA ALA A 314 17.17 10.84 11.25
C ALA A 314 18.42 11.01 10.38
N ASP A 315 19.53 10.37 10.78
CA ASP A 315 20.73 10.26 9.97
C ASP A 315 20.64 9.15 8.93
N VAL A 316 19.81 8.11 9.20
CA VAL A 316 19.54 6.99 8.29
C VAL A 316 18.11 6.51 8.49
N PHE A 317 17.37 6.33 7.39
CA PHE A 317 16.09 5.62 7.39
C PHE A 317 16.31 4.16 7.03
N ALA A 318 15.91 3.25 7.92
CA ALA A 318 16.12 1.80 7.78
C ALA A 318 14.79 1.08 7.51
N PHE A 319 14.66 0.42 6.35
CA PHE A 319 13.44 -0.26 5.93
C PHE A 319 13.70 -1.72 5.54
N PRO A 320 13.64 -2.66 6.50
CA PRO A 320 14.01 -4.06 6.29
C PRO A 320 12.91 -4.91 5.63
N SER A 321 11.72 -4.36 5.40
CA SER A 321 10.55 -5.10 4.89
C SER A 321 10.80 -5.70 3.52
N LEU A 322 10.30 -6.95 3.32
CA LEU A 322 10.31 -7.67 2.05
C LEU A 322 8.91 -7.86 1.46
N GLY A 323 7.85 -7.64 2.26
CA GLY A 323 6.46 -7.91 1.91
C GLY A 323 5.65 -6.69 1.46
N ASP A 324 6.26 -5.53 1.29
CA ASP A 324 5.55 -4.31 0.86
C ASP A 324 5.27 -4.29 -0.64
N THR A 325 4.25 -3.52 -1.01
CA THR A 325 3.90 -3.26 -2.41
C THR A 325 4.61 -2.04 -2.98
N GLN A 326 4.83 -0.99 -2.16
CA GLN A 326 5.50 0.26 -2.56
C GLN A 326 6.39 0.87 -1.47
N ALA A 327 6.00 0.80 -0.18
CA ALA A 327 6.66 1.47 0.94
C ALA A 327 6.64 3.02 0.86
N LEU A 328 5.46 3.63 1.04
CA LEU A 328 5.27 5.11 1.01
C LEU A 328 6.21 5.85 1.97
N VAL A 329 6.51 5.25 3.11
CA VAL A 329 7.43 5.81 4.13
C VAL A 329 8.86 6.00 3.62
N VAL A 330 9.29 5.22 2.61
CA VAL A 330 10.58 5.43 1.94
C VAL A 330 10.55 6.72 1.12
N ASN A 331 9.43 7.03 0.48
CA ASN A 331 9.24 8.28 -0.26
C ASN A 331 9.18 9.48 0.71
N GLU A 332 8.53 9.32 1.86
CA GLU A 332 8.47 10.34 2.91
C GLU A 332 9.86 10.64 3.48
N ALA A 333 10.67 9.62 3.77
CA ALA A 333 12.06 9.77 4.20
C ALA A 333 12.92 10.45 3.13
N ALA A 334 12.73 10.08 1.87
CA ALA A 334 13.44 10.70 0.74
C ALA A 334 13.12 12.19 0.58
N TRP A 335 11.87 12.59 0.77
CA TRP A 335 11.49 14.02 0.77
C TRP A 335 12.22 14.82 1.84
N ALA A 336 12.51 14.22 2.98
CA ALA A 336 13.31 14.84 4.05
C ALA A 336 14.83 14.81 3.77
N ALA A 337 15.26 14.34 2.60
CA ALA A 337 16.65 14.07 2.24
C ALA A 337 17.36 13.09 3.20
N THR A 338 16.61 12.22 3.86
CA THR A 338 17.15 11.20 4.75
C THR A 338 17.62 10.01 3.92
N PRO A 339 18.90 9.60 3.99
CA PRO A 339 19.42 8.47 3.23
C PRO A 339 18.77 7.16 3.67
N VAL A 340 18.47 6.29 2.71
CA VAL A 340 17.69 5.07 2.93
C VAL A 340 18.58 3.83 2.84
N VAL A 341 18.41 2.90 3.79
CA VAL A 341 18.86 1.51 3.68
C VAL A 341 17.61 0.61 3.65
N MET A 342 17.45 -0.20 2.60
CA MET A 342 16.27 -1.05 2.47
C MET A 342 16.58 -2.47 1.98
N GLY A 343 15.66 -3.41 2.26
CA GLY A 343 15.82 -4.83 1.95
C GLY A 343 15.33 -5.24 0.55
N ASP A 344 14.20 -4.72 0.07
CA ASP A 344 13.61 -5.14 -1.21
C ASP A 344 13.84 -4.12 -2.34
N ARG A 345 14.66 -4.51 -3.32
CA ARG A 345 14.99 -3.67 -4.50
C ARG A 345 13.80 -3.41 -5.43
N ARG A 346 12.77 -4.27 -5.39
CA ARG A 346 11.72 -4.32 -6.40
C ARG A 346 10.55 -3.38 -6.13
N ILE A 347 10.46 -2.84 -4.90
CA ILE A 347 9.29 -2.03 -4.47
C ILE A 347 9.53 -0.54 -4.52
N SER A 348 10.77 -0.07 -4.62
CA SER A 348 11.09 1.36 -4.63
C SER A 348 11.57 1.82 -6.01
N GLN A 349 11.07 2.98 -6.43
CA GLN A 349 11.59 3.75 -7.56
C GLN A 349 12.49 4.93 -7.10
N ILE A 350 12.60 5.11 -5.79
CA ILE A 350 13.39 6.18 -5.17
C ILE A 350 14.83 5.73 -4.98
N VAL A 351 15.03 4.53 -4.41
CA VAL A 351 16.35 4.04 -4.07
C VAL A 351 17.02 3.40 -5.27
N GLU A 352 18.18 3.95 -5.64
CA GLU A 352 19.14 3.36 -6.56
C GLU A 352 20.43 3.11 -5.78
N ASP A 353 20.91 1.86 -5.84
CA ASP A 353 22.02 1.39 -5.01
C ASP A 353 23.30 2.19 -5.20
N GLY A 354 23.83 2.73 -4.12
CA GLY A 354 25.02 3.56 -4.14
C GLY A 354 24.83 5.00 -4.63
N VAL A 355 23.65 5.37 -5.15
CA VAL A 355 23.34 6.71 -5.69
C VAL A 355 22.37 7.46 -4.78
N SER A 356 21.18 6.91 -4.53
CA SER A 356 20.13 7.56 -3.72
C SER A 356 19.73 6.73 -2.49
N GLY A 357 20.55 5.75 -2.13
CA GLY A 357 20.41 4.89 -0.96
C GLY A 357 21.20 3.61 -1.13
N LEU A 358 20.98 2.67 -0.22
CA LEU A 358 21.65 1.37 -0.24
C LEU A 358 20.63 0.24 -0.13
N PHE A 359 20.87 -0.84 -0.88
CA PHE A 359 20.18 -2.09 -0.66
C PHE A 359 21.03 -3.02 0.20
N ALA A 360 20.39 -3.66 1.17
CA ALA A 360 21.03 -4.63 2.03
C ALA A 360 20.48 -6.03 1.77
N LEU A 361 21.31 -7.03 1.96
CA LEU A 361 20.89 -8.42 2.00
C LEU A 361 20.04 -8.66 3.27
N ASN A 362 19.23 -9.71 3.23
CA ASN A 362 18.38 -10.09 4.36
C ASN A 362 19.19 -10.81 5.48
N THR A 363 20.28 -10.18 5.90
CA THR A 363 21.13 -10.62 7.02
C THR A 363 21.41 -9.46 7.97
N ALA A 364 21.47 -9.73 9.26
CA ALA A 364 21.73 -8.70 10.29
C ALA A 364 23.08 -8.02 10.08
N GLU A 365 24.07 -8.75 9.62
CA GLU A 365 25.43 -8.25 9.35
C GLU A 365 25.41 -7.22 8.22
N ASP A 366 24.93 -7.60 7.02
CA ASP A 366 24.97 -6.70 5.86
C ASP A 366 24.06 -5.48 6.05
N PHE A 367 22.87 -5.69 6.65
CA PHE A 367 21.95 -4.58 6.93
C PHE A 367 22.57 -3.58 7.93
N GLY A 368 23.20 -4.09 9.01
CA GLY A 368 23.91 -3.27 10.00
C GLY A 368 25.15 -2.58 9.42
N ASP A 369 25.89 -3.23 8.53
CA ASP A 369 27.05 -2.65 7.86
C ASP A 369 26.66 -1.52 6.90
N LYS A 370 25.56 -1.66 6.17
CA LYS A 370 25.03 -0.58 5.30
C LYS A 370 24.59 0.63 6.11
N ILE A 371 23.90 0.43 7.24
CA ILE A 371 23.55 1.52 8.17
C ILE A 371 24.82 2.20 8.68
N SER A 372 25.77 1.40 9.21
CA SER A 372 27.02 1.92 9.76
C SER A 372 27.82 2.74 8.74
N LEU A 373 27.88 2.27 7.49
CA LEU A 373 28.56 2.98 6.41
C LEU A 373 28.01 4.41 6.21
N LEU A 374 26.70 4.58 6.25
CA LEU A 374 26.08 5.92 6.10
C LEU A 374 26.33 6.79 7.34
N LEU A 375 26.27 6.20 8.53
CA LEU A 375 26.57 6.93 9.78
C LEU A 375 28.05 7.36 9.88
N GLU A 376 28.96 6.63 9.26
CA GLU A 376 30.41 6.93 9.23
C GLU A 376 30.78 7.93 8.14
N GLN A 377 29.96 8.05 7.09
CA GLN A 377 30.23 8.87 5.92
C GLN A 377 29.14 9.94 5.71
N PRO A 378 29.01 10.94 6.60
CA PRO A 378 27.89 11.88 6.59
C PRO A 378 27.78 12.69 5.27
N GLN A 379 28.88 13.01 4.62
CA GLN A 379 28.87 13.70 3.33
C GLN A 379 28.27 12.81 2.23
N ARG A 380 28.62 11.53 2.20
CA ARG A 380 28.04 10.55 1.29
C ARG A 380 26.57 10.34 1.57
N ALA A 381 26.21 10.22 2.85
CA ALA A 381 24.83 10.08 3.30
C ALA A 381 23.99 11.29 2.84
N ALA A 382 24.47 12.51 3.03
CA ALA A 382 23.81 13.72 2.58
C ALA A 382 23.63 13.75 1.05
N THR A 383 24.67 13.41 0.29
CA THR A 383 24.58 13.34 -1.19
C THR A 383 23.52 12.34 -1.64
N MET A 384 23.48 11.15 -1.01
CA MET A 384 22.46 10.13 -1.30
C MET A 384 21.05 10.60 -0.92
N GLY A 385 20.91 11.29 0.21
CA GLY A 385 19.64 11.85 0.66
C GLY A 385 19.09 12.88 -0.31
N GLU A 386 19.92 13.80 -0.80
CA GLU A 386 19.51 14.79 -1.82
C GLU A 386 19.14 14.11 -3.15
N ALA A 387 19.90 13.12 -3.59
CA ALA A 387 19.55 12.36 -4.79
C ALA A 387 18.22 11.60 -4.63
N ALA A 388 17.92 11.08 -3.43
CA ALA A 388 16.63 10.47 -3.10
C ALA A 388 15.50 11.50 -3.15
N ARG A 389 15.72 12.71 -2.63
CA ARG A 389 14.74 13.81 -2.65
C ARG A 389 14.41 14.26 -4.08
N GLU A 390 15.39 14.39 -4.94
CA GLU A 390 15.16 14.70 -6.36
C GLU A 390 14.30 13.64 -7.06
N ARG A 391 14.47 12.37 -6.69
CA ARG A 391 13.63 11.27 -7.22
C ARG A 391 12.23 11.31 -6.63
N ALA A 392 12.08 11.57 -5.33
CA ALA A 392 10.80 11.72 -4.67
C ALA A 392 9.97 12.85 -5.30
N ALA A 393 10.58 13.98 -5.64
CA ALA A 393 9.91 15.09 -6.30
C ALA A 393 9.27 14.72 -7.65
N LYS A 394 9.85 13.76 -8.39
CA LYS A 394 9.27 13.23 -9.63
C LYS A 394 8.07 12.30 -9.38
N LEU A 395 7.89 11.84 -8.16
CA LEU A 395 6.80 10.98 -7.71
C LEU A 395 5.85 11.70 -6.74
N SER A 396 5.75 13.03 -6.84
CA SER A 396 4.80 13.83 -6.04
C SER A 396 3.35 13.40 -6.29
N ALA A 397 2.46 13.66 -5.34
CA ALA A 397 1.03 13.35 -5.48
C ALA A 397 0.45 13.98 -6.74
N ARG A 398 0.79 15.25 -7.04
CA ARG A 398 0.37 15.96 -8.25
C ARG A 398 0.83 15.26 -9.52
N THR A 399 2.11 14.88 -9.60
CA THR A 399 2.66 14.21 -10.79
C THR A 399 1.99 12.86 -11.02
N GLN A 400 1.77 12.08 -9.96
CA GLN A 400 1.15 10.77 -10.09
C GLN A 400 -0.37 10.89 -10.38
N ALA A 401 -1.06 11.87 -9.82
CA ALA A 401 -2.46 12.13 -10.15
C ALA A 401 -2.66 12.55 -11.61
N ALA A 402 -1.74 13.32 -12.19
CA ALA A 402 -1.79 13.66 -13.60
C ALA A 402 -1.66 12.42 -14.51
N LYS A 403 -0.73 11.50 -14.18
CA LYS A 403 -0.61 10.21 -14.89
C LYS A 403 -1.84 9.33 -14.68
N LEU A 404 -2.40 9.31 -13.47
CA LEU A 404 -3.62 8.57 -13.15
C LEU A 404 -4.80 9.10 -13.96
N SER A 405 -4.93 10.43 -14.09
CA SER A 405 -5.94 11.07 -14.95
C SER A 405 -5.81 10.61 -16.41
N GLN A 406 -4.59 10.58 -16.96
CA GLN A 406 -4.36 10.07 -18.31
C GLN A 406 -4.78 8.61 -18.48
N LEU A 407 -4.43 7.76 -17.51
CA LEU A 407 -4.85 6.36 -17.53
C LEU A 407 -6.37 6.21 -17.49
N TYR A 408 -7.08 7.06 -16.74
CA TYR A 408 -8.55 7.05 -16.71
C TYR A 408 -9.14 7.48 -18.07
N GLU A 409 -8.62 8.54 -18.69
CA GLU A 409 -9.06 9.02 -19.99
C GLU A 409 -8.85 7.98 -21.10
N GLU A 410 -7.66 7.34 -21.10
CA GLU A 410 -7.34 6.25 -22.01
C GLU A 410 -8.28 5.06 -21.81
N THR A 411 -8.54 4.66 -20.56
CA THR A 411 -9.40 3.54 -20.23
C THR A 411 -10.84 3.82 -20.62
N ALA A 412 -11.36 5.02 -20.32
CA ALA A 412 -12.69 5.43 -20.71
C ALA A 412 -12.86 5.54 -22.24
N SER A 413 -11.83 5.97 -22.95
CA SER A 413 -11.85 6.04 -24.43
C SER A 413 -11.87 4.65 -25.06
N ARG A 414 -11.06 3.72 -24.56
CA ARG A 414 -11.05 2.31 -25.01
C ARG A 414 -12.37 1.62 -24.74
N TYR A 415 -12.93 1.81 -23.55
CA TYR A 415 -14.22 1.24 -23.17
C TYR A 415 -15.34 1.69 -24.11
N ARG A 416 -15.36 2.98 -24.48
CA ARG A 416 -16.36 3.54 -25.44
C ARG A 416 -16.16 3.03 -26.87
N ALA A 417 -14.92 2.79 -27.29
CA ALA A 417 -14.63 2.24 -28.61
C ALA A 417 -15.03 0.75 -28.73
N HIS A 418 -15.01 0.04 -27.63
CA HIS A 418 -15.36 -1.40 -27.57
C HIS A 418 -16.27 -1.65 -26.35
N PRO A 419 -17.54 -1.20 -26.38
CA PRO A 419 -18.47 -1.36 -25.27
C PRO A 419 -18.97 -2.80 -25.18
N SER A 420 -18.12 -3.75 -24.88
CA SER A 420 -18.57 -5.10 -24.59
C SER A 420 -17.45 -6.00 -24.12
N LEU A 421 -17.76 -6.71 -23.05
CA LEU A 421 -17.08 -7.85 -22.47
C LEU A 421 -15.76 -7.55 -21.75
N PRO A 422 -15.60 -8.08 -20.53
CA PRO A 422 -14.29 -8.21 -19.93
C PRO A 422 -13.38 -8.96 -20.93
N THR A 423 -12.29 -8.35 -21.26
CA THR A 423 -11.29 -8.63 -22.32
C THR A 423 -10.82 -10.11 -22.57
N PRO A 424 -11.24 -11.16 -21.87
CA PRO A 424 -10.77 -12.53 -22.18
C PRO A 424 -11.52 -13.23 -23.31
N ALA A 425 -12.61 -12.69 -23.85
CA ALA A 425 -13.41 -13.43 -24.83
C ALA A 425 -13.05 -13.09 -26.30
N LEU A 426 -12.57 -11.89 -26.58
CA LEU A 426 -12.32 -11.44 -27.96
C LEU A 426 -11.08 -12.08 -28.59
N GLU A 427 -9.99 -12.28 -27.84
CA GLU A 427 -8.80 -12.94 -28.41
C GLU A 427 -8.99 -14.43 -28.69
N ALA A 428 -9.94 -15.09 -28.02
CA ALA A 428 -10.24 -16.49 -28.27
C ALA A 428 -11.13 -16.71 -29.53
N GLU A 429 -11.95 -15.73 -29.92
CA GLU A 429 -12.74 -15.79 -31.15
C GLU A 429 -11.92 -15.41 -32.38
N ASP A 430 -11.07 -14.38 -32.28
CA ASP A 430 -10.15 -14.01 -33.35
C ASP A 430 -9.09 -15.10 -33.63
N ALA A 431 -8.59 -15.77 -32.58
CA ALA A 431 -7.70 -16.92 -32.75
C ALA A 431 -8.39 -18.15 -33.38
N ARG A 432 -9.70 -18.31 -33.18
CA ARG A 432 -10.49 -19.38 -33.83
C ARG A 432 -10.89 -19.02 -35.27
N ALA A 433 -11.14 -17.74 -35.53
CA ALA A 433 -11.42 -17.24 -36.88
C ALA A 433 -10.18 -17.21 -37.77
N ALA A 434 -8.97 -17.07 -37.21
CA ALA A 434 -7.71 -17.13 -37.92
C ALA A 434 -7.20 -18.56 -38.13
N ALA A 435 -7.77 -19.55 -37.44
CA ALA A 435 -7.42 -20.98 -37.55
C ALA A 435 -8.45 -21.81 -38.35
N ALA A 436 -9.52 -21.20 -38.86
CA ALA A 436 -10.49 -21.76 -39.79
C ALA A 436 -10.35 -21.13 -41.18
#